data_c67bb7090b4d5a14f78a7c63c7d1ff8b
#
_entry.id   c67bb7090b4d5a14f78a7c63c7d1ff8b
#
_cell.length_a   1.000
_cell.length_b   1.000
_cell.length_c   1.000
_cell.angle_alpha   90.00
_cell.angle_beta   90.00
_cell.angle_gamma   90.00
#
_symmetry.space_group_name_H-M   'P 1'
#
loop_
_entity.id
_entity.type
_entity.pdbx_description
1 polymer ?
#
loop_
_entity_poly.entity_id
_entity_poly.type
_entity_poly.pdbx_seq_one_letter_code
_entity_poly.pdbx_strand_id
1 'polypeptide(L)'
;MRRLRPALLAVAVCAAASGTGSAPAAVRAPSLVGVTVTPTIYPDYSPAIHDYVVRCDPSDPVRISAWPGFGATPLIDGKARTTAAVKLSSDEAVSIAVRAGRVTQAYHIRCLPSDFPDWTVTGTGAPGEWTIATPTLSLGTATAHYVAIFDANGVPVWWYRTGRVPIDATLLPGPTIAFASFPAASQSYEIHRLDGTLAGRIVSPDGHIDDHELQRTANGDYVFLVYDPKQHVDLTPYGGPADGTVLEGKIEEVTPKDKLVWSWSTDGHVDLSESTRWLPTIIGTPVVLTDGESTYDFFHANAVSLDKGVVLLSLRQTDGIYAIDKATGQILWKLGGTPTPESLTVVGDPDGADPLGGQHDVRVLPDGTITVFDDGTFLGRPPRAVRYRIDTSTHTATMLQQITDPAVGTSLCCGSARMLANGDWEVSWGGDDVVGQYGADGTPLFQMTFDGLFSYRAVPVAESLLSAAELRAGMDAMAAKVAPAAR
;
A
#
# COMPACT_ATOMS: atom_id res chain seq x y z
N MET A 1 -71.33 32.93 -15.95
CA MET A 1 -70.96 34.30 -15.60
C MET A 1 -70.67 34.39 -14.12
N ARG A 2 -69.45 34.34 -13.72
CA ARG A 2 -68.97 34.68 -12.35
C ARG A 2 -67.70 35.47 -12.48
N ARG A 3 -67.72 36.69 -12.00
CA ARG A 3 -66.62 37.68 -12.09
C ARG A 3 -65.57 37.34 -11.02
N LEU A 4 -64.32 37.23 -11.43
CA LEU A 4 -63.14 37.19 -10.58
C LEU A 4 -62.75 38.61 -10.18
N ARG A 5 -62.57 38.82 -8.87
CA ARG A 5 -61.99 40.05 -8.27
C ARG A 5 -60.48 39.87 -8.15
N PRO A 6 -59.64 40.88 -8.43
CA PRO A 6 -58.19 40.80 -8.19
C PRO A 6 -57.88 41.07 -6.71
N ALA A 7 -57.01 40.25 -6.13
CA ALA A 7 -56.44 40.47 -4.81
C ALA A 7 -55.19 41.36 -4.94
N LEU A 8 -55.17 42.46 -4.24
CA LEU A 8 -54.00 43.33 -4.10
C LEU A 8 -52.97 42.61 -3.18
N LEU A 9 -51.77 42.38 -3.68
CA LEU A 9 -50.64 41.93 -2.91
C LEU A 9 -49.89 43.15 -2.36
N ALA A 10 -49.93 43.32 -1.01
CA ALA A 10 -49.12 44.33 -0.34
C ALA A 10 -47.69 43.81 -0.18
N VAL A 11 -46.72 44.45 -0.82
CA VAL A 11 -45.29 44.19 -0.67
C VAL A 11 -44.80 44.93 0.58
N ALA A 12 -44.51 44.22 1.63
CA ALA A 12 -43.79 44.74 2.80
C ALA A 12 -42.27 44.77 2.48
N VAL A 13 -41.72 45.95 2.37
CA VAL A 13 -40.29 46.18 2.26
C VAL A 13 -39.68 46.08 3.65
N CYS A 14 -39.06 44.94 3.97
CA CYS A 14 -38.18 44.84 5.13
C CYS A 14 -36.82 45.45 4.80
N ALA A 15 -36.51 46.59 5.40
CA ALA A 15 -35.16 47.17 5.37
C ALA A 15 -34.23 46.25 6.21
N ALA A 16 -33.40 45.50 5.54
CA ALA A 16 -32.31 44.75 6.19
C ALA A 16 -31.20 45.74 6.58
N ALA A 17 -31.01 45.97 7.86
CA ALA A 17 -29.84 46.62 8.41
C ALA A 17 -28.60 45.74 8.14
N SER A 18 -27.76 46.16 7.22
CA SER A 18 -26.45 45.55 6.97
C SER A 18 -25.51 45.87 8.13
N GLY A 19 -25.55 45.06 9.16
CA GLY A 19 -24.52 45.01 10.18
C GLY A 19 -23.24 44.41 9.56
N THR A 20 -22.24 45.25 9.30
CA THR A 20 -20.88 44.81 8.97
C THR A 20 -20.24 44.21 10.21
N GLY A 21 -20.62 42.98 10.56
CA GLY A 21 -19.88 42.14 11.50
C GLY A 21 -18.60 41.72 10.79
N SER A 22 -17.47 42.33 11.11
CA SER A 22 -16.17 41.82 10.78
C SER A 22 -16.07 40.41 11.34
N ALA A 23 -15.91 39.42 10.46
CA ALA A 23 -15.59 38.06 10.86
C ALA A 23 -14.34 38.11 11.78
N PRO A 24 -14.36 37.41 12.92
CA PRO A 24 -13.18 37.37 13.79
C PRO A 24 -12.01 36.86 12.95
N ALA A 25 -10.91 37.63 12.96
CA ALA A 25 -9.68 37.21 12.26
C ALA A 25 -9.31 35.83 12.77
N ALA A 26 -9.16 34.88 11.84
CA ALA A 26 -8.75 33.53 12.17
C ALA A 26 -7.45 33.63 13.00
N VAL A 27 -7.49 33.17 14.24
CA VAL A 27 -6.32 33.15 15.11
C VAL A 27 -5.33 32.20 14.47
N ARG A 28 -4.28 32.75 13.86
CA ARG A 28 -3.21 31.97 13.26
C ARG A 28 -2.59 31.09 14.34
N ALA A 29 -2.48 29.80 14.11
CA ALA A 29 -1.85 28.89 15.03
C ALA A 29 -0.42 29.36 15.33
N PRO A 30 0.05 29.27 16.60
CA PRO A 30 1.41 29.64 16.93
C PRO A 30 2.37 28.71 16.20
N SER A 31 3.40 29.27 15.58
CA SER A 31 4.41 28.48 14.87
C SER A 31 5.81 28.84 15.32
N LEU A 32 6.77 27.96 15.10
CA LEU A 32 8.18 28.27 15.17
C LEU A 32 8.56 29.05 13.90
N VAL A 33 9.42 30.05 14.06
CA VAL A 33 10.02 30.78 12.94
C VAL A 33 11.17 29.98 12.34
N GLY A 34 11.82 29.15 13.17
CA GLY A 34 12.88 28.25 12.74
C GLY A 34 13.20 27.21 13.80
N VAL A 35 13.76 26.13 13.35
CA VAL A 35 14.34 25.05 14.17
C VAL A 35 15.65 24.64 13.55
N THR A 36 16.70 24.47 14.38
CA THR A 36 17.90 23.72 13.99
C THR A 36 18.08 22.54 14.90
N VAL A 37 18.44 21.42 14.30
CA VAL A 37 18.68 20.16 15.00
C VAL A 37 20.02 19.59 14.54
N THR A 38 20.78 19.03 15.47
CA THR A 38 22.02 18.31 15.18
C THR A 38 21.97 16.95 15.87
N PRO A 39 22.10 15.83 15.16
CA PRO A 39 22.26 15.69 13.71
C PRO A 39 21.07 16.28 12.92
N THR A 40 21.25 16.49 11.61
CA THR A 40 20.22 17.08 10.74
C THR A 40 18.94 16.22 10.72
N ILE A 41 17.79 16.88 10.81
CA ILE A 41 16.49 16.24 10.65
C ILE A 41 16.13 16.07 9.19
N TYR A 42 15.24 15.12 8.93
CA TYR A 42 14.55 14.97 7.66
C TYR A 42 13.03 15.12 7.88
N PRO A 43 12.31 15.84 7.02
CA PRO A 43 12.82 16.78 6.01
C PRO A 43 13.39 18.06 6.67
N ASP A 44 13.85 19.02 5.86
CA ASP A 44 14.19 20.35 6.34
C ASP A 44 12.99 20.99 7.04
N TYR A 45 13.26 21.76 8.10
CA TYR A 45 12.19 22.35 8.89
C TYR A 45 11.24 23.22 8.06
N SER A 46 9.95 22.94 8.18
CA SER A 46 8.84 23.76 7.70
C SER A 46 7.76 23.89 8.79
N PRO A 47 7.19 25.08 9.03
CA PRO A 47 6.11 25.23 10.00
C PRO A 47 4.83 24.43 9.66
N ALA A 48 4.70 23.93 8.44
CA ALA A 48 3.59 23.10 7.99
C ALA A 48 3.80 21.60 8.23
N ILE A 49 5.04 21.18 8.49
CA ILE A 49 5.41 19.78 8.75
C ILE A 49 5.50 19.56 10.25
N HIS A 50 4.86 18.50 10.73
CA HIS A 50 4.75 18.23 12.17
C HIS A 50 5.58 17.03 12.62
N ASP A 51 5.95 16.14 11.72
CA ASP A 51 6.76 14.97 11.99
C ASP A 51 8.10 15.06 11.27
N TYR A 52 9.14 14.73 11.98
CA TYR A 52 10.52 14.73 11.52
C TYR A 52 11.22 13.49 12.05
N VAL A 53 12.21 13.04 11.33
CA VAL A 53 13.10 11.99 11.80
C VAL A 53 14.55 12.47 11.84
N VAL A 54 15.35 11.80 12.66
CA VAL A 54 16.79 12.06 12.80
C VAL A 54 17.52 10.72 12.95
N ARG A 55 18.67 10.58 12.31
CA ARG A 55 19.58 9.47 12.61
C ARG A 55 20.41 9.88 13.80
N CYS A 56 20.10 9.34 14.96
CA CYS A 56 20.78 9.68 16.20
C CYS A 56 21.76 8.59 16.65
N ASP A 57 22.79 9.01 17.38
CA ASP A 57 23.70 8.15 18.12
C ASP A 57 23.33 8.24 19.60
N PRO A 58 23.04 7.12 20.31
CA PRO A 58 22.71 7.15 21.73
C PRO A 58 23.84 7.73 22.61
N SER A 59 25.07 7.75 22.12
CA SER A 59 26.21 8.34 22.82
C SER A 59 26.28 9.87 22.71
N ASP A 60 25.71 10.47 21.63
CA ASP A 60 25.68 11.91 21.39
C ASP A 60 24.25 12.48 21.44
N PRO A 61 23.95 13.47 22.27
CA PRO A 61 22.60 14.00 22.39
C PRO A 61 22.18 14.78 21.15
N VAL A 62 20.91 14.62 20.75
CA VAL A 62 20.25 15.46 19.76
C VAL A 62 20.16 16.89 20.30
N ARG A 63 20.80 17.85 19.63
CA ARG A 63 20.82 19.25 20.01
C ARG A 63 19.78 20.02 19.23
N ILE A 64 18.90 20.72 19.95
CA ILE A 64 17.75 21.41 19.38
C ILE A 64 17.85 22.88 19.74
N SER A 65 17.64 23.74 18.74
CA SER A 65 17.40 25.18 18.96
C SER A 65 16.12 25.55 18.22
N ALA A 66 15.17 26.18 18.91
CA ALA A 66 13.85 26.53 18.42
C ALA A 66 13.57 28.02 18.62
N TRP A 67 13.19 28.71 17.55
CA TRP A 67 12.85 30.14 17.57
C TRP A 67 11.34 30.31 17.42
N PRO A 68 10.63 30.70 18.50
CA PRO A 68 9.20 30.93 18.45
C PRO A 68 8.87 32.24 17.73
N GLY A 69 7.68 32.28 17.11
CA GLY A 69 7.09 33.52 16.65
C GLY A 69 6.74 34.46 17.79
N PHE A 70 6.42 35.72 17.46
CA PHE A 70 6.13 36.76 18.45
C PHE A 70 5.00 36.34 19.42
N GLY A 71 5.21 36.50 20.70
CA GLY A 71 4.24 36.16 21.75
C GLY A 71 4.07 34.67 22.02
N ALA A 72 4.87 33.80 21.38
CA ALA A 72 4.85 32.38 21.61
C ALA A 72 5.99 31.90 22.50
N THR A 73 5.75 30.83 23.26
CA THR A 73 6.76 30.19 24.12
C THR A 73 6.99 28.77 23.63
N PRO A 74 8.24 28.39 23.30
CA PRO A 74 8.55 27.01 22.95
C PRO A 74 8.72 26.17 24.22
N LEU A 75 8.22 24.96 24.16
CA LEU A 75 8.42 23.92 25.16
C LEU A 75 9.14 22.75 24.48
N ILE A 76 10.38 22.52 24.80
CA ILE A 76 11.12 21.35 24.32
C ILE A 76 11.07 20.30 25.43
N ASP A 77 10.53 19.14 25.10
CA ASP A 77 10.31 18.04 26.05
C ASP A 77 9.51 18.53 27.29
N GLY A 78 8.43 19.29 27.03
CA GLY A 78 7.54 19.85 28.04
C GLY A 78 8.12 20.97 28.88
N LYS A 79 9.40 21.36 28.70
CA LYS A 79 10.09 22.40 29.46
C LYS A 79 10.21 23.68 28.66
N ALA A 80 9.85 24.84 29.27
CA ALA A 80 9.95 26.14 28.62
C ALA A 80 11.43 26.49 28.40
N ARG A 81 11.90 26.37 27.17
CA ARG A 81 13.28 26.65 26.76
C ARG A 81 13.39 26.75 25.23
N THR A 82 14.37 27.48 24.75
CA THR A 82 14.67 27.65 23.32
C THR A 82 15.75 26.69 22.84
N THR A 83 16.49 26.06 23.73
CA THR A 83 17.56 25.11 23.41
C THR A 83 17.50 23.89 24.31
N ALA A 84 17.87 22.75 23.78
CA ALA A 84 18.00 21.50 24.53
C ALA A 84 19.05 20.59 23.92
N ALA A 85 19.59 19.71 24.76
CA ALA A 85 20.36 18.54 24.36
C ALA A 85 19.64 17.33 24.98
N VAL A 86 19.10 16.44 24.14
CA VAL A 86 18.26 15.30 24.54
C VAL A 86 18.91 14.02 24.03
N LYS A 87 19.17 13.07 24.91
CA LYS A 87 19.58 11.72 24.47
C LYS A 87 18.36 10.97 24.01
N LEU A 88 18.40 10.45 22.82
CA LEU A 88 17.37 9.62 22.22
C LEU A 88 17.99 8.28 21.83
N SER A 89 17.33 7.20 22.18
CA SER A 89 17.56 5.88 21.62
C SER A 89 16.69 5.69 20.36
N SER A 90 16.95 4.63 19.59
CA SER A 90 16.07 4.26 18.46
C SER A 90 14.60 4.23 18.89
N ASP A 91 13.74 4.73 18.02
CA ASP A 91 12.28 4.82 18.18
C ASP A 91 11.80 5.90 19.19
N GLU A 92 12.66 6.43 20.05
CA GLU A 92 12.28 7.53 20.95
C GLU A 92 12.11 8.85 20.22
N ALA A 93 11.22 9.70 20.73
CA ALA A 93 10.95 11.02 20.17
C ALA A 93 11.10 12.13 21.21
N VAL A 94 11.43 13.32 20.74
CA VAL A 94 11.32 14.57 21.48
C VAL A 94 10.29 15.47 20.84
N SER A 95 9.44 16.11 21.65
CA SER A 95 8.45 17.07 21.16
C SER A 95 8.94 18.51 21.34
N ILE A 96 8.60 19.37 20.37
CA ILE A 96 8.73 20.82 20.45
C ILE A 96 7.30 21.38 20.35
N ALA A 97 6.73 21.80 21.48
CA ALA A 97 5.43 22.45 21.48
C ALA A 97 5.60 23.98 21.48
N VAL A 98 4.76 24.66 20.73
CA VAL A 98 4.70 26.13 20.71
C VAL A 98 3.34 26.56 21.23
N ARG A 99 3.35 27.39 22.26
CA ARG A 99 2.12 27.84 22.90
C ARG A 99 1.94 29.35 22.74
N ALA A 100 0.74 29.75 22.29
CA ALA A 100 0.29 31.14 22.34
C ALA A 100 -1.16 31.17 22.86
N GLY A 101 -1.33 31.72 24.07
CA GLY A 101 -2.62 31.70 24.75
C GLY A 101 -3.11 30.26 25.03
N ARG A 102 -4.25 29.90 24.43
CA ARG A 102 -4.86 28.55 24.57
C ARG A 102 -4.52 27.60 23.41
N VAL A 103 -3.85 28.09 22.37
CA VAL A 103 -3.49 27.28 21.19
C VAL A 103 -2.10 26.74 21.40
N THR A 104 -1.93 25.45 21.12
CA THR A 104 -0.63 24.77 21.14
C THR A 104 -0.46 24.04 19.82
N GLN A 105 0.70 24.19 19.21
CA GLN A 105 1.14 23.43 18.07
C GLN A 105 2.35 22.59 18.47
N ALA A 106 2.39 21.34 18.04
CA ALA A 106 3.50 20.43 18.36
C ALA A 106 4.20 19.94 17.09
N TYR A 107 5.51 19.76 17.23
CA TYR A 107 6.40 19.14 16.26
C TYR A 107 7.10 17.98 16.95
N HIS A 108 7.27 16.88 16.23
CA HIS A 108 7.84 15.65 16.78
C HIS A 108 9.10 15.30 15.99
N ILE A 109 10.18 15.02 16.69
CA ILE A 109 11.45 14.57 16.10
C ILE A 109 11.72 13.19 16.66
N ARG A 110 11.69 12.16 15.81
CA ARG A 110 11.89 10.77 16.22
C ARG A 110 13.21 10.23 15.72
N CYS A 111 13.87 9.44 16.58
CA CYS A 111 15.12 8.78 16.26
C CYS A 111 14.88 7.52 15.42
N LEU A 112 15.44 7.48 14.22
CA LEU A 112 15.43 6.28 13.37
C LEU A 112 16.37 5.21 13.92
N PRO A 113 16.03 3.92 13.79
CA PRO A 113 16.99 2.84 13.94
C PRO A 113 18.18 3.02 12.99
N SER A 114 19.38 2.63 13.43
CA SER A 114 20.61 2.78 12.63
C SER A 114 20.58 1.98 11.32
N ASP A 115 19.76 0.91 11.27
CA ASP A 115 19.57 0.02 10.14
C ASP A 115 18.25 0.28 9.38
N PHE A 116 17.54 1.39 9.68
CA PHE A 116 16.40 1.80 8.87
C PHE A 116 16.88 2.19 7.46
N PRO A 117 16.21 1.73 6.38
CA PRO A 117 16.61 2.02 5.01
C PRO A 117 16.89 3.49 4.75
N ASP A 118 17.84 3.78 3.87
CA ASP A 118 18.03 5.12 3.32
C ASP A 118 17.05 5.36 2.18
N TRP A 119 16.57 6.58 2.07
CA TRP A 119 15.68 6.99 0.99
C TRP A 119 15.89 8.47 0.64
N THR A 120 15.46 8.83 -0.54
CA THR A 120 15.39 10.23 -1.00
C THR A 120 13.96 10.55 -1.42
N VAL A 121 13.59 11.83 -1.36
CA VAL A 121 12.24 12.27 -1.72
C VAL A 121 12.31 13.47 -2.65
N THR A 122 11.45 13.46 -3.66
CA THR A 122 11.18 14.61 -4.52
C THR A 122 9.70 14.92 -4.54
N GLY A 123 9.33 16.20 -4.57
CA GLY A 123 7.93 16.63 -4.56
C GLY A 123 7.26 16.51 -3.19
N THR A 124 5.93 16.49 -3.21
CA THR A 124 5.08 16.31 -2.02
C THR A 124 3.86 15.50 -2.43
N GLY A 125 3.52 14.49 -1.66
CA GLY A 125 2.40 13.60 -1.88
C GLY A 125 1.04 14.25 -1.61
N ALA A 126 -0.03 13.50 -1.88
CA ALA A 126 -1.40 13.91 -1.65
C ALA A 126 -1.65 14.20 -0.15
N PRO A 127 -2.14 15.40 0.19
CA PRO A 127 -2.45 15.72 1.57
C PRO A 127 -3.58 14.84 2.13
N GLY A 128 -3.42 14.38 3.36
CA GLY A 128 -4.42 13.54 4.02
C GLY A 128 -4.34 12.06 3.66
N GLU A 129 -3.25 11.64 3.04
CA GLU A 129 -2.95 10.25 2.70
C GLU A 129 -1.63 9.80 3.34
N TRP A 130 -1.62 8.56 3.80
CA TRP A 130 -0.43 7.81 4.20
C TRP A 130 -0.05 6.83 3.11
N THR A 131 1.22 6.50 3.01
CA THR A 131 1.71 5.39 2.20
C THR A 131 2.26 4.30 3.11
N ILE A 132 1.67 3.10 3.10
CA ILE A 132 2.27 1.90 3.72
C ILE A 132 3.21 1.28 2.70
N ALA A 133 4.47 1.09 3.07
CA ALA A 133 5.48 0.45 2.24
C ALA A 133 6.35 -0.52 3.06
N THR A 134 6.97 -1.47 2.35
CA THR A 134 7.90 -2.47 2.92
C THR A 134 9.23 -2.42 2.18
N PRO A 135 10.02 -1.34 2.32
CA PRO A 135 11.24 -1.10 1.51
C PRO A 135 12.39 -2.02 1.97
N THR A 136 12.25 -3.32 1.79
CA THR A 136 13.18 -4.32 2.31
C THR A 136 13.46 -5.47 1.36
N LEU A 137 12.67 -5.61 0.30
CA LEU A 137 12.95 -6.58 -0.73
C LEU A 137 14.17 -6.11 -1.52
N SER A 138 15.19 -6.95 -1.57
CA SER A 138 16.38 -6.74 -2.38
C SER A 138 16.77 -8.06 -2.98
N LEU A 139 17.21 -8.04 -4.24
CA LEU A 139 17.88 -9.18 -4.87
C LEU A 139 19.27 -9.45 -4.25
N GLY A 140 19.68 -8.58 -3.29
CA GLY A 140 20.89 -8.70 -2.48
C GLY A 140 20.58 -9.00 -1.01
N THR A 141 21.53 -8.67 -0.13
CA THR A 141 21.44 -8.92 1.31
C THR A 141 20.92 -7.70 2.06
N ALA A 142 19.61 -7.50 2.11
CA ALA A 142 19.03 -6.56 3.06
C ALA A 142 19.27 -7.06 4.50
N THR A 143 19.80 -6.20 5.36
CA THR A 143 20.14 -6.56 6.76
C THR A 143 19.02 -6.26 7.74
N ALA A 144 18.03 -5.47 7.33
CA ALA A 144 16.88 -5.07 8.15
C ALA A 144 15.60 -5.05 7.33
N HIS A 145 14.49 -5.38 7.97
CA HIS A 145 13.19 -5.52 7.35
C HIS A 145 12.16 -4.70 8.12
N TYR A 146 11.45 -3.83 7.41
CA TYR A 146 10.48 -2.92 8.01
C TYR A 146 9.16 -2.91 7.26
N VAL A 147 8.07 -2.81 8.02
CA VAL A 147 6.82 -2.21 7.55
C VAL A 147 6.83 -0.76 8.01
N ALA A 148 6.64 0.19 7.12
CA ALA A 148 6.67 1.61 7.44
C ALA A 148 5.48 2.37 6.87
N ILE A 149 5.06 3.43 7.56
CA ILE A 149 3.98 4.33 7.15
C ILE A 149 4.58 5.72 7.00
N PHE A 150 4.53 6.23 5.79
CA PHE A 150 5.09 7.52 5.41
C PHE A 150 3.98 8.57 5.24
N ASP A 151 4.28 9.81 5.61
CA ASP A 151 3.42 10.96 5.32
C ASP A 151 3.62 11.50 3.89
N ALA A 152 2.84 12.51 3.53
CA ALA A 152 2.93 13.18 2.23
C ALA A 152 4.28 13.90 1.96
N ASN A 153 5.16 14.02 2.94
CA ASN A 153 6.52 14.54 2.78
C ASN A 153 7.56 13.41 2.72
N GLY A 154 7.12 12.16 2.71
CA GLY A 154 8.00 10.99 2.76
C GLY A 154 8.68 10.80 4.11
N VAL A 155 8.10 11.32 5.19
CA VAL A 155 8.58 11.09 6.56
C VAL A 155 8.00 9.78 7.07
N PRO A 156 8.81 8.81 7.50
CA PRO A 156 8.30 7.65 8.21
C PRO A 156 7.78 8.09 9.60
N VAL A 157 6.45 8.05 9.77
CA VAL A 157 5.78 8.45 11.02
C VAL A 157 5.60 7.25 11.95
N TRP A 158 5.49 6.07 11.37
CA TRP A 158 5.42 4.80 12.08
C TRP A 158 6.20 3.74 11.33
N TRP A 159 6.84 2.82 12.06
CA TRP A 159 7.52 1.65 11.51
C TRP A 159 7.53 0.50 12.51
N TYR A 160 7.58 -0.71 11.97
CA TYR A 160 7.74 -1.93 12.74
C TYR A 160 8.84 -2.80 12.11
N ARG A 161 9.86 -3.11 12.91
CA ARG A 161 10.96 -3.98 12.47
C ARG A 161 10.51 -5.44 12.55
N THR A 162 10.57 -6.13 11.43
CA THR A 162 10.22 -7.55 11.32
C THR A 162 11.45 -8.45 11.38
N GLY A 163 11.26 -9.71 11.69
CA GLY A 163 12.35 -10.71 11.70
C GLY A 163 12.66 -11.28 10.31
N ARG A 164 11.81 -11.03 9.31
CA ARG A 164 11.88 -11.52 7.93
C ARG A 164 11.35 -10.45 6.98
N VAL A 165 11.53 -10.65 5.67
CA VAL A 165 10.97 -9.75 4.65
C VAL A 165 9.45 -9.68 4.80
N PRO A 166 8.86 -8.52 5.11
CA PRO A 166 7.41 -8.35 5.13
C PRO A 166 6.87 -8.16 3.72
N ILE A 167 5.79 -8.85 3.42
CA ILE A 167 5.07 -8.77 2.13
C ILE A 167 3.62 -8.42 2.39
N ASP A 168 2.99 -7.72 1.44
CA ASP A 168 1.57 -7.35 1.41
C ASP A 168 1.09 -6.71 2.71
N ALA A 169 1.80 -5.68 3.17
CA ALA A 169 1.40 -4.95 4.37
C ALA A 169 0.15 -4.10 4.10
N THR A 170 -0.88 -4.26 4.93
CA THR A 170 -2.16 -3.57 4.77
C THR A 170 -2.75 -3.14 6.11
N LEU A 171 -3.54 -2.05 6.10
CA LEU A 171 -4.31 -1.60 7.26
C LEU A 171 -5.57 -2.44 7.41
N LEU A 172 -5.81 -2.96 8.61
CA LEU A 172 -7.06 -3.58 9.00
C LEU A 172 -7.82 -2.69 10.01
N PRO A 173 -9.15 -2.87 10.14
CA PRO A 173 -9.95 -2.15 11.12
C PRO A 173 -9.46 -2.32 12.57
N GLY A 174 -9.56 -1.24 13.37
CA GLY A 174 -9.12 -1.22 14.76
C GLY A 174 -7.64 -0.86 14.93
N PRO A 175 -7.14 0.13 14.20
CA PRO A 175 -5.82 0.44 13.63
C PRO A 175 -4.79 -0.65 13.90
N THR A 176 -4.85 -1.69 13.08
CA THR A 176 -3.88 -2.80 13.07
C THR A 176 -3.28 -2.96 11.67
N ILE A 177 -2.03 -3.41 11.62
CA ILE A 177 -1.34 -3.69 10.37
C ILE A 177 -1.19 -5.19 10.22
N ALA A 178 -1.63 -5.72 9.10
CA ALA A 178 -1.39 -7.11 8.72
C ALA A 178 -0.31 -7.19 7.65
N PHE A 179 0.53 -8.22 7.72
CA PHE A 179 1.53 -8.56 6.70
C PHE A 179 1.86 -10.04 6.75
N ALA A 180 2.31 -10.59 5.63
CA ALA A 180 2.93 -11.90 5.57
C ALA A 180 4.47 -11.77 5.61
N SER A 181 5.17 -12.89 5.79
CA SER A 181 6.64 -12.94 5.78
C SER A 181 7.14 -13.85 4.67
N PHE A 182 8.08 -13.33 3.86
CA PHE A 182 8.71 -14.10 2.77
C PHE A 182 10.07 -14.68 3.19
N PRO A 183 10.42 -15.88 2.72
CA PRO A 183 9.52 -16.86 2.13
C PRO A 183 8.41 -17.25 3.09
N ALA A 184 7.26 -17.70 2.59
CA ALA A 184 6.03 -18.01 3.34
C ALA A 184 6.22 -19.10 4.41
N ALA A 185 7.17 -18.90 5.31
CA ALA A 185 7.60 -19.85 6.32
C ALA A 185 6.70 -19.84 7.56
N SER A 186 5.87 -18.81 7.73
CA SER A 186 4.96 -18.68 8.89
C SER A 186 3.59 -19.27 8.63
N GLN A 187 3.25 -19.58 7.37
CA GLN A 187 1.94 -20.09 6.97
C GLN A 187 0.77 -19.25 7.52
N SER A 188 1.01 -17.94 7.74
CA SER A 188 0.01 -17.04 8.29
C SER A 188 0.31 -15.58 7.96
N TYR A 189 -0.75 -14.77 7.84
CA TYR A 189 -0.62 -13.33 8.02
C TYR A 189 -0.59 -13.01 9.51
N GLU A 190 0.36 -12.19 9.93
CA GLU A 190 0.40 -11.63 11.28
C GLU A 190 -0.35 -10.31 11.33
N ILE A 191 -1.15 -10.12 12.38
CA ILE A 191 -1.88 -8.87 12.65
C ILE A 191 -1.23 -8.21 13.87
N HIS A 192 -0.68 -7.02 13.70
CA HIS A 192 -0.02 -6.26 14.75
C HIS A 192 -0.80 -4.97 15.08
N ARG A 193 -0.88 -4.65 16.38
CA ARG A 193 -1.30 -3.31 16.82
C ARG A 193 -0.19 -2.32 16.56
N LEU A 194 -0.53 -1.03 16.55
CA LEU A 194 0.47 0.03 16.33
C LEU A 194 1.56 0.06 17.41
N ASP A 195 1.32 -0.51 18.60
CA ASP A 195 2.33 -0.67 19.65
C ASP A 195 3.26 -1.89 19.42
N GLY A 196 3.19 -2.51 18.25
CA GLY A 196 3.98 -3.67 17.87
C GLY A 196 3.53 -5.01 18.48
N THR A 197 2.47 -5.03 19.32
CA THR A 197 1.99 -6.29 19.88
C THR A 197 1.21 -7.10 18.85
N LEU A 198 1.48 -8.41 18.79
CA LEU A 198 0.72 -9.33 17.96
C LEU A 198 -0.74 -9.37 18.46
N ALA A 199 -1.67 -9.03 17.59
CA ALA A 199 -3.10 -9.06 17.86
C ALA A 199 -3.74 -10.39 17.47
N GLY A 200 -3.20 -11.05 16.45
CA GLY A 200 -3.71 -12.32 15.93
C GLY A 200 -2.94 -12.79 14.71
N ARG A 201 -3.39 -13.91 14.18
CA ARG A 201 -2.93 -14.47 12.91
C ARG A 201 -4.12 -14.91 12.07
N ILE A 202 -3.96 -14.89 10.76
CA ILE A 202 -4.89 -15.47 9.81
C ILE A 202 -4.17 -16.67 9.21
N VAL A 203 -4.81 -17.83 9.23
CA VAL A 203 -4.24 -19.08 8.72
C VAL A 203 -5.19 -19.71 7.71
N SER A 204 -4.64 -20.45 6.76
CA SER A 204 -5.43 -21.33 5.90
C SER A 204 -5.76 -22.61 6.67
N PRO A 205 -7.03 -23.05 6.70
CA PRO A 205 -7.39 -24.34 7.27
C PRO A 205 -6.93 -25.53 6.43
N ASP A 206 -6.71 -25.33 5.12
CA ASP A 206 -6.49 -26.42 4.17
C ASP A 206 -5.07 -26.47 3.57
N GLY A 207 -4.24 -25.43 3.79
CA GLY A 207 -2.94 -25.39 3.12
C GLY A 207 -2.01 -24.26 3.58
N HIS A 208 -0.98 -24.03 2.77
CA HIS A 208 0.04 -23.01 3.01
C HIS A 208 -0.45 -21.66 2.51
N ILE A 209 -0.47 -20.64 3.36
CA ILE A 209 -0.75 -19.27 2.91
C ILE A 209 0.30 -18.87 1.87
N ASP A 210 -0.22 -18.32 0.76
CA ASP A 210 0.53 -17.54 -0.19
C ASP A 210 0.61 -16.10 0.32
N ASP A 211 1.80 -15.52 0.34
CA ASP A 211 2.08 -14.22 0.96
C ASP A 211 1.71 -13.00 0.08
N HIS A 212 1.08 -13.22 -1.08
CA HIS A 212 0.88 -12.16 -2.07
C HIS A 212 -0.37 -11.30 -1.86
N GLU A 213 -1.42 -11.77 -1.18
CA GLU A 213 -2.68 -11.01 -1.06
C GLU A 213 -3.47 -11.34 0.19
N LEU A 214 -3.87 -10.28 0.91
CA LEU A 214 -4.87 -10.34 1.97
C LEU A 214 -5.89 -9.22 1.79
N GLN A 215 -7.17 -9.59 1.76
CA GLN A 215 -8.27 -8.63 1.80
C GLN A 215 -9.25 -8.95 2.92
N ARG A 216 -9.95 -7.91 3.38
CA ARG A 216 -11.07 -8.08 4.30
C ARG A 216 -12.37 -7.73 3.60
N THR A 217 -13.34 -8.64 3.69
CA THR A 217 -14.67 -8.46 3.11
C THR A 217 -15.52 -7.50 3.94
N ALA A 218 -16.63 -7.01 3.37
CA ALA A 218 -17.55 -6.11 4.08
C ALA A 218 -18.22 -6.74 5.29
N ASN A 219 -18.39 -8.08 5.32
CA ASN A 219 -18.93 -8.83 6.47
C ASN A 219 -17.86 -9.20 7.49
N GLY A 220 -16.60 -8.87 7.22
CA GLY A 220 -15.49 -9.00 8.16
C GLY A 220 -14.67 -10.27 8.01
N ASP A 221 -14.98 -11.12 7.02
CA ASP A 221 -14.18 -12.29 6.68
C ASP A 221 -12.88 -11.88 5.96
N TYR A 222 -11.92 -12.79 5.89
CA TYR A 222 -10.66 -12.57 5.21
C TYR A 222 -10.61 -13.39 3.92
N VAL A 223 -10.13 -12.76 2.85
CA VAL A 223 -9.84 -13.43 1.57
C VAL A 223 -8.35 -13.32 1.30
N PHE A 224 -7.72 -14.43 0.98
CA PHE A 224 -6.29 -14.52 0.72
C PHE A 224 -5.97 -15.65 -0.27
N LEU A 225 -4.73 -15.67 -0.70
CA LEU A 225 -4.20 -16.70 -1.59
C LEU A 225 -3.57 -17.85 -0.79
N VAL A 226 -3.59 -19.03 -1.41
CA VAL A 226 -3.06 -20.26 -0.81
C VAL A 226 -2.26 -21.03 -1.87
N TYR A 227 -1.08 -21.51 -1.51
CA TYR A 227 -0.33 -22.50 -2.28
C TYR A 227 -0.97 -23.87 -2.13
N ASP A 228 -1.47 -24.43 -3.23
CA ASP A 228 -2.19 -25.72 -3.26
C ASP A 228 -1.41 -26.71 -4.15
N PRO A 229 -0.49 -27.53 -3.60
CA PRO A 229 0.32 -28.45 -4.39
C PRO A 229 -0.50 -29.64 -4.89
N LYS A 230 -0.60 -29.77 -6.21
CA LYS A 230 -1.21 -30.92 -6.90
C LYS A 230 -0.16 -31.89 -7.38
N GLN A 231 -0.11 -33.06 -6.77
CA GLN A 231 0.86 -34.12 -7.07
C GLN A 231 0.45 -34.95 -8.30
N HIS A 232 1.41 -35.70 -8.83
CA HIS A 232 1.21 -36.68 -9.91
C HIS A 232 0.74 -36.09 -11.23
N VAL A 233 1.26 -34.92 -11.60
CA VAL A 233 0.98 -34.26 -12.89
C VAL A 233 2.08 -34.62 -13.90
N ASP A 234 1.68 -35.11 -15.07
CA ASP A 234 2.59 -35.31 -16.19
C ASP A 234 2.97 -33.96 -16.83
N LEU A 235 4.18 -33.50 -16.58
CA LEU A 235 4.72 -32.26 -17.13
C LEU A 235 5.60 -32.46 -18.36
N THR A 236 5.68 -33.69 -18.91
CA THR A 236 6.49 -33.96 -20.12
C THR A 236 6.07 -33.14 -21.33
N PRO A 237 4.78 -32.79 -21.56
CA PRO A 237 4.39 -31.87 -22.64
C PRO A 237 4.99 -30.47 -22.53
N TYR A 238 5.40 -30.06 -21.31
CA TYR A 238 5.95 -28.73 -21.00
C TYR A 238 7.47 -28.76 -20.76
N GLY A 239 8.12 -29.91 -20.95
CA GLY A 239 9.56 -30.08 -20.72
C GLY A 239 9.94 -30.41 -19.27
N GLY A 240 8.97 -30.71 -18.43
CA GLY A 240 9.14 -31.12 -17.03
C GLY A 240 9.17 -32.63 -16.84
N PRO A 241 9.13 -33.13 -15.59
CA PRO A 241 9.08 -34.57 -15.28
C PRO A 241 7.73 -35.19 -15.60
N ALA A 242 7.71 -36.54 -15.79
CA ALA A 242 6.48 -37.29 -16.00
C ALA A 242 5.63 -37.41 -14.71
N ASP A 243 6.19 -37.14 -13.56
CA ASP A 243 5.53 -37.15 -12.26
C ASP A 243 6.02 -35.92 -11.47
N GLY A 244 5.33 -34.81 -11.68
CA GLY A 244 5.64 -33.52 -11.05
C GLY A 244 4.55 -33.08 -10.09
N THR A 245 4.88 -32.09 -9.26
CA THR A 245 3.90 -31.38 -8.42
C THR A 245 3.69 -29.97 -8.96
N VAL A 246 2.47 -29.66 -9.37
CA VAL A 246 2.09 -28.29 -9.81
C VAL A 246 1.60 -27.51 -8.62
N LEU A 247 2.03 -26.27 -8.51
CA LEU A 247 1.50 -25.32 -7.53
C LEU A 247 0.27 -24.65 -8.13
N GLU A 248 -0.90 -25.08 -7.68
CA GLU A 248 -2.18 -24.47 -8.07
C GLU A 248 -2.38 -23.14 -7.32
N GLY A 249 -2.97 -22.16 -7.98
CA GLY A 249 -3.41 -20.91 -7.37
C GLY A 249 -4.78 -21.10 -6.72
N LYS A 250 -4.86 -20.99 -5.40
CA LYS A 250 -6.11 -21.15 -4.66
C LYS A 250 -6.47 -19.87 -3.90
N ILE A 251 -7.75 -19.54 -3.89
CA ILE A 251 -8.33 -18.46 -3.10
C ILE A 251 -9.11 -19.08 -1.96
N GLU A 252 -8.95 -18.59 -0.75
CA GLU A 252 -9.79 -18.93 0.39
C GLU A 252 -10.43 -17.69 1.00
N GLU A 253 -11.69 -17.85 1.42
CA GLU A 253 -12.37 -16.91 2.30
C GLU A 253 -12.64 -17.59 3.63
N VAL A 254 -12.15 -17.00 4.71
CA VAL A 254 -12.31 -17.53 6.07
C VAL A 254 -12.92 -16.49 7.00
N THR A 255 -13.68 -16.96 7.97
CA THR A 255 -14.13 -16.11 9.07
C THR A 255 -12.95 -15.63 9.93
N PRO A 256 -13.13 -14.60 10.81
CA PRO A 256 -12.12 -14.22 11.80
C PRO A 256 -11.75 -15.32 12.84
N LYS A 257 -12.32 -16.51 12.71
CA LYS A 257 -12.03 -17.71 13.51
C LYS A 257 -11.50 -18.84 12.63
N ASP A 258 -10.90 -18.52 11.52
CA ASP A 258 -10.27 -19.43 10.56
C ASP A 258 -11.19 -20.56 10.03
N LYS A 259 -12.52 -20.30 10.02
CA LYS A 259 -13.47 -21.25 9.42
C LYS A 259 -13.63 -20.92 7.95
N LEU A 260 -13.37 -21.91 7.08
CA LEU A 260 -13.57 -21.79 5.64
C LEU A 260 -15.03 -21.45 5.30
N VAL A 261 -15.22 -20.41 4.50
CA VAL A 261 -16.52 -19.93 3.99
C VAL A 261 -16.66 -20.24 2.52
N TRP A 262 -15.59 -20.02 1.74
CA TRP A 262 -15.55 -20.23 0.31
C TRP A 262 -14.12 -20.48 -0.15
N SER A 263 -13.98 -21.27 -1.21
CA SER A 263 -12.69 -21.44 -1.88
C SER A 263 -12.88 -21.65 -3.38
N TRP A 264 -11.82 -21.34 -4.13
CA TRP A 264 -11.72 -21.60 -5.56
C TRP A 264 -10.26 -21.91 -5.90
N SER A 265 -10.03 -22.80 -6.86
CA SER A 265 -8.69 -23.22 -7.30
C SER A 265 -8.57 -23.13 -8.82
N THR A 266 -7.36 -22.94 -9.34
CA THR A 266 -7.05 -23.06 -10.77
C THR A 266 -7.23 -24.47 -11.29
N ASP A 267 -7.16 -25.48 -10.42
CA ASP A 267 -7.36 -26.89 -10.79
C ASP A 267 -8.71 -27.12 -11.46
N GLY A 268 -8.67 -27.59 -12.71
CA GLY A 268 -9.85 -27.83 -13.53
C GLY A 268 -10.51 -26.58 -14.13
N HIS A 269 -9.94 -25.37 -13.89
CA HIS A 269 -10.45 -24.10 -14.41
C HIS A 269 -9.49 -23.39 -15.36
N VAL A 270 -8.18 -23.50 -15.14
CA VAL A 270 -7.13 -22.87 -15.96
C VAL A 270 -6.18 -23.94 -16.46
N ASP A 271 -5.93 -23.98 -17.78
CA ASP A 271 -5.05 -24.97 -18.39
C ASP A 271 -3.57 -24.58 -18.20
N LEU A 272 -2.71 -25.57 -17.94
CA LEU A 272 -1.27 -25.34 -17.81
C LEU A 272 -0.64 -24.72 -19.07
N SER A 273 -1.22 -24.98 -20.26
CA SER A 273 -0.78 -24.40 -21.53
C SER A 273 -0.93 -22.87 -21.61
N GLU A 274 -1.74 -22.27 -20.72
CA GLU A 274 -1.87 -20.81 -20.65
C GLU A 274 -0.59 -20.12 -20.14
N SER A 275 0.31 -20.88 -19.49
CA SER A 275 1.59 -20.41 -18.97
C SER A 275 2.78 -20.62 -19.93
N THR A 276 2.50 -20.88 -21.22
CA THR A 276 3.52 -21.27 -22.21
C THR A 276 4.70 -20.28 -22.29
N ARG A 277 4.44 -18.99 -22.20
CA ARG A 277 5.48 -17.94 -22.21
C ARG A 277 6.46 -18.07 -21.05
N TRP A 278 6.00 -18.60 -19.92
CA TRP A 278 6.77 -18.70 -18.68
C TRP A 278 7.46 -20.07 -18.48
N LEU A 279 7.26 -21.04 -19.36
CA LEU A 279 7.82 -22.38 -19.21
C LEU A 279 9.33 -22.41 -18.94
N PRO A 280 10.19 -21.56 -19.58
CA PRO A 280 11.60 -21.56 -19.25
C PRO A 280 11.88 -21.22 -17.78
N THR A 281 11.11 -20.32 -17.20
CA THR A 281 11.20 -19.95 -15.77
C THR A 281 10.61 -21.05 -14.89
N ILE A 282 9.41 -21.52 -15.19
CA ILE A 282 8.68 -22.53 -14.39
C ILE A 282 9.48 -23.81 -14.28
N ILE A 283 9.93 -24.34 -15.40
CA ILE A 283 10.67 -25.61 -15.46
C ILE A 283 12.12 -25.44 -14.99
N GLY A 284 12.73 -24.27 -15.28
CA GLY A 284 14.13 -23.99 -14.94
C GLY A 284 14.36 -23.64 -13.45
N THR A 285 13.34 -23.18 -12.76
CA THR A 285 13.43 -22.71 -11.35
C THR A 285 12.25 -23.21 -10.52
N PRO A 286 12.19 -24.53 -10.18
CA PRO A 286 11.16 -25.06 -9.31
C PRO A 286 11.13 -24.33 -7.96
N VAL A 287 9.94 -24.11 -7.42
CA VAL A 287 9.72 -23.54 -6.08
C VAL A 287 9.77 -24.66 -5.04
N VAL A 288 10.55 -24.45 -3.99
CA VAL A 288 10.65 -25.40 -2.87
C VAL A 288 9.79 -24.88 -1.72
N LEU A 289 8.74 -25.60 -1.38
CA LEU A 289 7.87 -25.28 -0.25
C LEU A 289 8.58 -25.49 1.09
N THR A 290 7.97 -25.02 2.16
CA THR A 290 8.56 -25.05 3.52
C THR A 290 8.76 -26.46 4.07
N ASP A 291 8.03 -27.45 3.58
CA ASP A 291 8.17 -28.88 3.89
C ASP A 291 9.24 -29.59 3.05
N GLY A 292 9.86 -28.86 2.09
CA GLY A 292 10.89 -29.35 1.20
C GLY A 292 10.37 -29.93 -0.12
N GLU A 293 9.06 -29.90 -0.38
CA GLU A 293 8.48 -30.35 -1.64
C GLU A 293 8.88 -29.38 -2.79
N SER A 294 9.39 -29.95 -3.90
CA SER A 294 9.74 -29.21 -5.10
C SER A 294 8.53 -29.13 -6.02
N THR A 295 8.07 -27.91 -6.33
CA THR A 295 6.85 -27.65 -7.09
C THR A 295 7.14 -26.81 -8.32
N TYR A 296 6.25 -26.92 -9.33
CA TYR A 296 6.27 -26.12 -10.54
C TYR A 296 5.14 -25.11 -10.50
N ASP A 297 5.48 -23.84 -10.34
CA ASP A 297 4.52 -22.75 -10.17
C ASP A 297 4.02 -22.24 -11.53
N PHE A 298 2.99 -22.89 -12.09
CA PHE A 298 2.42 -22.55 -13.40
C PHE A 298 1.58 -21.27 -13.38
N PHE A 299 1.02 -20.89 -12.25
CA PHE A 299 0.02 -19.86 -12.18
C PHE A 299 0.52 -18.59 -11.47
N HIS A 300 1.21 -18.74 -10.35
CA HIS A 300 1.72 -17.66 -9.52
C HIS A 300 0.64 -16.61 -9.27
N ALA A 301 -0.40 -17.01 -8.53
CA ALA A 301 -1.47 -16.12 -8.10
C ALA A 301 -0.88 -15.00 -7.22
N ASN A 302 -1.23 -13.73 -7.51
CA ASN A 302 -0.58 -12.63 -6.82
C ASN A 302 -1.50 -11.46 -6.43
N ALA A 303 -2.76 -11.46 -6.88
CA ALA A 303 -3.72 -10.47 -6.46
C ALA A 303 -5.15 -10.97 -6.59
N VAL A 304 -5.98 -10.59 -5.63
CA VAL A 304 -7.42 -10.79 -5.63
C VAL A 304 -8.10 -9.44 -5.49
N SER A 305 -9.26 -9.25 -6.15
CA SER A 305 -10.12 -8.08 -5.91
C SER A 305 -11.58 -8.51 -5.95
N LEU A 306 -12.38 -7.98 -5.02
CA LEU A 306 -13.77 -8.41 -4.84
C LEU A 306 -14.74 -7.33 -5.35
N ASP A 307 -15.73 -7.72 -6.17
CA ASP A 307 -16.84 -6.85 -6.58
C ASP A 307 -18.15 -7.62 -6.70
N LYS A 308 -19.11 -7.34 -5.82
CA LYS A 308 -20.54 -7.76 -5.94
C LYS A 308 -20.77 -9.21 -6.36
N GLY A 309 -20.00 -10.15 -5.81
CA GLY A 309 -20.12 -11.58 -6.15
C GLY A 309 -19.22 -12.03 -7.31
N VAL A 310 -18.40 -11.14 -7.85
CA VAL A 310 -17.31 -11.47 -8.77
C VAL A 310 -15.99 -11.35 -8.03
N VAL A 311 -15.10 -12.30 -8.28
CA VAL A 311 -13.72 -12.30 -7.76
C VAL A 311 -12.78 -12.14 -8.95
N LEU A 312 -11.97 -11.09 -8.96
CA LEU A 312 -10.87 -10.96 -9.91
C LEU A 312 -9.64 -11.65 -9.32
N LEU A 313 -8.99 -12.49 -10.10
CA LEU A 313 -7.76 -13.17 -9.77
C LEU A 313 -6.70 -12.83 -10.82
N SER A 314 -5.56 -12.32 -10.38
CA SER A 314 -4.39 -12.12 -11.22
C SER A 314 -3.47 -13.33 -11.11
N LEU A 315 -3.18 -13.96 -12.24
CA LEU A 315 -2.25 -15.07 -12.39
C LEU A 315 -1.03 -14.59 -13.20
N ARG A 316 0.09 -14.35 -12.50
CA ARG A 316 1.31 -13.75 -13.10
C ARG A 316 1.82 -14.55 -14.28
N GLN A 317 1.90 -15.86 -14.13
CA GLN A 317 2.55 -16.71 -15.14
C GLN A 317 1.62 -17.16 -16.26
N THR A 318 0.36 -16.67 -16.26
CA THR A 318 -0.53 -16.74 -17.42
C THR A 318 -0.66 -15.39 -18.13
N ASP A 319 -0.04 -14.31 -17.60
CA ASP A 319 -0.24 -12.93 -18.05
C ASP A 319 -1.71 -12.52 -18.08
N GLY A 320 -2.53 -13.10 -17.20
CA GLY A 320 -3.98 -12.99 -17.25
C GLY A 320 -4.63 -12.56 -15.94
N ILE A 321 -5.73 -11.83 -16.08
CA ILE A 321 -6.68 -11.53 -15.00
C ILE A 321 -7.99 -12.26 -15.33
N TYR A 322 -8.48 -13.04 -14.38
CA TYR A 322 -9.67 -13.86 -14.50
C TYR A 322 -10.78 -13.33 -13.61
N ALA A 323 -11.97 -13.12 -14.16
CA ALA A 323 -13.16 -12.79 -13.38
C ALA A 323 -13.96 -14.07 -13.11
N ILE A 324 -14.14 -14.38 -11.86
CA ILE A 324 -14.76 -15.60 -11.37
C ILE A 324 -16.10 -15.24 -10.74
N ASP A 325 -17.18 -15.89 -11.20
CA ASP A 325 -18.47 -15.84 -10.50
C ASP A 325 -18.35 -16.63 -9.19
N LYS A 326 -18.48 -15.93 -8.07
CA LYS A 326 -18.26 -16.53 -6.74
C LYS A 326 -19.29 -17.60 -6.39
N ALA A 327 -20.50 -17.53 -6.97
CA ALA A 327 -21.57 -18.47 -6.67
C ALA A 327 -21.42 -19.79 -7.44
N THR A 328 -20.93 -19.73 -8.70
CA THR A 328 -20.82 -20.88 -9.59
C THR A 328 -19.39 -21.39 -9.75
N GLY A 329 -18.38 -20.58 -9.47
CA GLY A 329 -16.96 -20.85 -9.72
C GLY A 329 -16.56 -20.69 -11.20
N GLN A 330 -17.47 -20.30 -12.08
CA GLN A 330 -17.19 -20.16 -13.51
C GLN A 330 -16.37 -18.88 -13.80
N ILE A 331 -15.44 -18.98 -14.75
CA ILE A 331 -14.74 -17.83 -15.30
C ILE A 331 -15.71 -17.10 -16.24
N LEU A 332 -16.00 -15.84 -15.95
CA LEU A 332 -16.90 -14.98 -16.72
C LEU A 332 -16.21 -14.29 -17.88
N TRP A 333 -14.98 -13.88 -17.65
CA TRP A 333 -14.11 -13.24 -18.65
C TRP A 333 -12.65 -13.29 -18.22
N LYS A 334 -11.77 -13.10 -19.19
CA LYS A 334 -10.31 -13.05 -19.01
C LYS A 334 -9.74 -11.84 -19.73
N LEU A 335 -8.81 -11.13 -19.10
CA LEU A 335 -8.03 -10.04 -19.69
C LEU A 335 -6.56 -10.45 -19.79
N GLY A 336 -6.00 -10.42 -21.00
CA GLY A 336 -4.59 -10.74 -21.25
C GLY A 336 -4.31 -12.24 -21.40
N GLY A 337 -3.04 -12.57 -21.56
CA GLY A 337 -2.51 -13.92 -21.69
C GLY A 337 -2.98 -14.70 -22.92
N THR A 338 -2.74 -16.02 -22.92
CA THR A 338 -3.15 -16.92 -24.01
C THR A 338 -4.66 -16.85 -24.26
N PRO A 339 -5.12 -16.60 -25.49
CA PRO A 339 -6.56 -16.49 -25.77
C PRO A 339 -7.36 -17.73 -25.41
N THR A 340 -8.49 -17.53 -24.73
CA THR A 340 -9.53 -18.53 -24.42
C THR A 340 -10.90 -18.03 -24.88
N PRO A 341 -11.95 -18.82 -24.85
CA PRO A 341 -13.31 -18.35 -25.20
C PRO A 341 -13.78 -17.17 -24.34
N GLU A 342 -13.27 -17.03 -23.11
CA GLU A 342 -13.58 -15.98 -22.13
C GLU A 342 -12.74 -14.71 -22.33
N SER A 343 -11.77 -14.71 -23.26
CA SER A 343 -10.84 -13.59 -23.45
C SER A 343 -11.54 -12.35 -24.00
N LEU A 344 -11.36 -11.23 -23.33
CA LEU A 344 -11.84 -9.92 -23.78
C LEU A 344 -11.01 -9.39 -24.95
N THR A 345 -11.67 -8.69 -25.87
CA THR A 345 -10.96 -7.90 -26.88
C THR A 345 -10.45 -6.60 -26.25
N VAL A 346 -9.15 -6.35 -26.31
CA VAL A 346 -8.54 -5.14 -25.79
C VAL A 346 -8.66 -4.01 -26.81
N VAL A 347 -9.11 -2.83 -26.37
CA VAL A 347 -9.37 -1.66 -27.19
C VAL A 347 -8.59 -0.45 -26.64
N GLY A 348 -7.93 0.28 -27.54
CA GLY A 348 -7.26 1.54 -27.20
C GLY A 348 -5.93 1.39 -26.46
N ASP A 349 -5.47 0.17 -26.23
CA ASP A 349 -4.15 -0.11 -25.65
C ASP A 349 -3.13 -0.27 -26.79
N PRO A 350 -2.02 0.50 -26.82
CA PRO A 350 -0.98 0.34 -27.82
C PRO A 350 -0.30 -1.05 -27.76
N ASP A 351 -0.30 -1.68 -26.59
CA ASP A 351 0.23 -3.02 -26.35
C ASP A 351 -0.86 -4.10 -26.33
N GLY A 352 -2.03 -3.81 -26.92
CA GLY A 352 -3.24 -4.64 -26.81
C GLY A 352 -3.14 -6.06 -27.32
N ALA A 353 -2.07 -6.41 -28.06
CA ALA A 353 -1.76 -7.81 -28.44
C ALA A 353 -1.28 -8.62 -27.22
N ASP A 354 -0.45 -7.99 -26.36
CA ASP A 354 0.07 -8.53 -25.10
C ASP A 354 -0.11 -7.47 -24.01
N PRO A 355 -1.37 -7.23 -23.56
CA PRO A 355 -1.72 -6.09 -22.73
C PRO A 355 -1.12 -6.18 -21.32
N LEU A 356 -0.75 -7.38 -20.89
CA LEU A 356 -0.19 -7.65 -19.58
C LEU A 356 1.05 -8.55 -19.71
N GLY A 357 2.02 -8.37 -18.82
CA GLY A 357 3.20 -9.21 -18.74
C GLY A 357 3.72 -9.36 -17.32
N GLY A 358 3.35 -10.44 -16.64
CA GLY A 358 3.72 -10.68 -15.24
C GLY A 358 3.06 -9.72 -14.26
N GLN A 359 1.87 -9.24 -14.56
CA GLN A 359 1.12 -8.20 -13.86
C GLN A 359 0.86 -8.51 -12.38
N HIS A 360 0.64 -7.44 -11.58
CA HIS A 360 0.32 -7.50 -10.15
C HIS A 360 -0.82 -6.54 -9.79
N ASP A 361 -1.35 -6.68 -8.58
CA ASP A 361 -2.19 -5.71 -7.89
C ASP A 361 -3.45 -5.28 -8.66
N VAL A 362 -4.20 -6.23 -9.25
CA VAL A 362 -5.50 -5.91 -9.85
C VAL A 362 -6.46 -5.38 -8.79
N ARG A 363 -7.13 -4.23 -9.05
CA ARG A 363 -8.11 -3.62 -8.15
C ARG A 363 -9.36 -3.17 -8.91
N VAL A 364 -10.53 -3.51 -8.38
CA VAL A 364 -11.79 -2.94 -8.83
C VAL A 364 -12.00 -1.60 -8.15
N LEU A 365 -12.32 -0.58 -8.94
CA LEU A 365 -12.63 0.76 -8.45
C LEU A 365 -14.15 0.92 -8.24
N PRO A 366 -14.58 1.91 -7.42
CA PRO A 366 -16.01 2.15 -7.13
C PRO A 366 -16.87 2.39 -8.38
N ASP A 367 -16.29 2.87 -9.48
CA ASP A 367 -16.98 3.10 -10.74
C ASP A 367 -17.03 1.85 -11.66
N GLY A 368 -16.54 0.71 -11.17
CA GLY A 368 -16.52 -0.57 -11.89
C GLY A 368 -15.36 -0.71 -12.89
N THR A 369 -14.47 0.26 -12.99
CA THR A 369 -13.22 0.10 -13.74
C THR A 369 -12.20 -0.68 -12.92
N ILE A 370 -11.15 -1.20 -13.56
CA ILE A 370 -10.07 -1.89 -12.87
C ILE A 370 -8.75 -1.17 -13.08
N THR A 371 -7.89 -1.21 -12.07
CA THR A 371 -6.47 -0.86 -12.20
C THR A 371 -5.62 -2.11 -12.06
N VAL A 372 -4.44 -2.09 -12.69
CA VAL A 372 -3.46 -3.16 -12.63
C VAL A 372 -2.06 -2.57 -12.80
N PHE A 373 -1.10 -3.10 -12.09
CA PHE A 373 0.32 -2.87 -12.35
C PHE A 373 0.80 -3.93 -13.34
N ASP A 374 1.17 -3.48 -14.54
CA ASP A 374 1.70 -4.32 -15.61
C ASP A 374 3.22 -4.20 -15.61
N ASP A 375 3.90 -5.24 -15.13
CA ASP A 375 5.36 -5.30 -15.06
C ASP A 375 6.03 -5.24 -16.43
N GLY A 376 5.32 -5.65 -17.50
CA GLY A 376 5.92 -5.80 -18.83
C GLY A 376 7.04 -6.83 -18.88
N THR A 377 7.09 -7.76 -17.90
CA THR A 377 8.18 -8.72 -17.73
C THR A 377 8.38 -9.56 -18.98
N PHE A 378 9.62 -9.53 -19.53
CA PHE A 378 10.03 -10.21 -20.75
C PHE A 378 9.29 -9.78 -22.03
N LEU A 379 8.55 -8.65 -22.01
CA LEU A 379 7.88 -8.10 -23.20
C LEU A 379 8.71 -7.00 -23.89
N GLY A 380 9.87 -6.64 -23.34
CA GLY A 380 10.76 -5.64 -23.96
C GLY A 380 10.24 -4.21 -23.87
N ARG A 381 9.33 -3.94 -22.95
CA ARG A 381 8.77 -2.62 -22.64
C ARG A 381 8.87 -2.31 -21.14
N PRO A 382 8.86 -1.01 -20.76
CA PRO A 382 8.85 -0.62 -19.35
C PRO A 382 7.53 -1.03 -18.67
N PRO A 383 7.53 -1.13 -17.33
CA PRO A 383 6.33 -1.33 -16.55
C PRO A 383 5.40 -0.14 -16.64
N ARG A 384 4.12 -0.37 -16.36
CA ARG A 384 3.08 0.66 -16.37
C ARG A 384 1.94 0.38 -15.39
N ALA A 385 1.38 1.42 -14.80
CA ALA A 385 0.08 1.33 -14.14
C ALA A 385 -1.01 1.59 -15.19
N VAL A 386 -2.02 0.71 -15.28
CA VAL A 386 -3.04 0.78 -16.34
C VAL A 386 -4.43 0.73 -15.74
N ARG A 387 -5.37 1.45 -16.36
CA ARG A 387 -6.80 1.42 -16.01
C ARG A 387 -7.62 0.97 -17.20
N TYR A 388 -8.47 -0.04 -16.98
CA TYR A 388 -9.39 -0.55 -17.99
C TYR A 388 -10.85 -0.40 -17.57
N ARG A 389 -11.72 -0.19 -18.55
CA ARG A 389 -13.17 -0.39 -18.44
C ARG A 389 -13.53 -1.72 -19.09
N ILE A 390 -14.17 -2.57 -18.31
CA ILE A 390 -14.68 -3.86 -18.80
C ILE A 390 -16.13 -3.69 -19.21
N ASP A 391 -16.45 -4.10 -20.44
CA ASP A 391 -17.82 -4.19 -20.95
C ASP A 391 -18.12 -5.64 -21.33
N THR A 392 -18.83 -6.33 -20.45
CA THR A 392 -19.21 -7.73 -20.66
C THR A 392 -20.24 -7.91 -21.77
N SER A 393 -21.00 -6.87 -22.11
CA SER A 393 -22.01 -6.94 -23.19
C SER A 393 -21.39 -6.91 -24.57
N THR A 394 -20.28 -6.21 -24.76
CA THR A 394 -19.49 -6.15 -25.99
C THR A 394 -18.26 -7.04 -25.95
N HIS A 395 -18.00 -7.66 -24.80
CA HIS A 395 -16.84 -8.51 -24.54
C HIS A 395 -15.52 -7.79 -24.79
N THR A 396 -15.39 -6.56 -24.26
CA THR A 396 -14.23 -5.68 -24.47
C THR A 396 -13.64 -5.18 -23.17
N ALA A 397 -12.32 -4.96 -23.20
CA ALA A 397 -11.56 -4.20 -22.20
C ALA A 397 -10.99 -2.94 -22.87
N THR A 398 -11.52 -1.78 -22.54
CA THR A 398 -11.04 -0.51 -23.09
C THR A 398 -10.04 0.12 -22.15
N MET A 399 -8.82 0.37 -22.62
CA MET A 399 -7.83 1.13 -21.86
C MET A 399 -8.29 2.59 -21.73
N LEU A 400 -8.36 3.09 -20.51
CA LEU A 400 -8.74 4.47 -20.22
C LEU A 400 -7.53 5.35 -19.93
N GLN A 401 -6.50 4.77 -19.31
CA GLN A 401 -5.36 5.51 -18.80
C GLN A 401 -4.17 4.57 -18.60
N GLN A 402 -2.97 5.09 -18.80
CA GLN A 402 -1.74 4.46 -18.34
C GLN A 402 -0.80 5.50 -17.74
N ILE A 403 0.01 5.08 -16.77
CA ILE A 403 1.10 5.83 -16.17
C ILE A 403 2.38 5.06 -16.40
N THR A 404 3.43 5.73 -16.83
CA THR A 404 4.80 5.23 -16.93
C THR A 404 5.75 6.23 -16.30
N ASP A 405 6.87 5.76 -15.78
CA ASP A 405 7.93 6.62 -15.29
C ASP A 405 9.20 6.44 -16.15
N PRO A 406 9.72 7.50 -16.77
CA PRO A 406 10.93 7.40 -17.59
C PRO A 406 12.19 6.97 -16.82
N ALA A 407 12.20 7.11 -15.49
CA ALA A 407 13.29 6.67 -14.64
C ALA A 407 13.25 5.15 -14.40
N VAL A 408 12.09 4.49 -14.60
CA VAL A 408 11.88 3.07 -14.37
C VAL A 408 11.91 2.33 -15.72
N GLY A 409 12.97 1.59 -15.97
CA GLY A 409 13.15 0.89 -17.25
C GLY A 409 12.56 -0.51 -17.29
N THR A 410 12.55 -1.21 -16.17
CA THR A 410 12.13 -2.62 -16.08
C THR A 410 11.56 -2.93 -14.72
N SER A 411 10.58 -3.85 -14.67
CA SER A 411 10.16 -4.53 -13.44
C SER A 411 10.19 -6.04 -13.67
N LEU A 412 10.72 -6.77 -12.68
CA LEU A 412 10.78 -8.23 -12.74
C LEU A 412 9.65 -8.87 -11.95
N CYS A 413 9.07 -8.18 -10.99
CA CYS A 413 8.01 -8.68 -10.10
C CYS A 413 7.36 -7.55 -9.30
N CYS A 414 6.32 -7.92 -8.59
CA CYS A 414 5.77 -7.11 -7.50
C CYS A 414 5.07 -5.84 -8.01
N GLY A 415 4.98 -4.81 -7.16
CA GLY A 415 4.41 -3.55 -7.56
C GLY A 415 2.92 -3.40 -7.27
N SER A 416 2.46 -2.16 -7.36
CA SER A 416 1.06 -1.81 -7.16
C SER A 416 0.66 -0.58 -7.96
N ALA A 417 -0.62 -0.50 -8.33
CA ALA A 417 -1.19 0.61 -9.07
C ALA A 417 -2.53 1.02 -8.44
N ARG A 418 -2.51 2.00 -7.57
CA ARG A 418 -3.67 2.44 -6.78
C ARG A 418 -4.12 3.84 -7.17
N MET A 419 -5.42 4.06 -7.31
CA MET A 419 -5.96 5.40 -7.50
C MET A 419 -6.32 6.01 -6.15
N LEU A 420 -5.86 7.24 -5.93
CA LEU A 420 -6.21 8.07 -4.79
C LEU A 420 -7.60 8.69 -4.97
N ALA A 421 -8.19 9.15 -3.87
CA ALA A 421 -9.54 9.75 -3.89
C ALA A 421 -9.66 11.00 -4.78
N ASN A 422 -8.57 11.72 -5.00
CA ASN A 422 -8.50 12.89 -5.89
C ASN A 422 -8.31 12.55 -7.38
N GLY A 423 -8.14 11.25 -7.71
CA GLY A 423 -7.92 10.76 -9.08
C GLY A 423 -6.45 10.67 -9.50
N ASP A 424 -5.52 11.02 -8.64
CA ASP A 424 -4.09 10.75 -8.84
C ASP A 424 -3.78 9.27 -8.60
N TRP A 425 -2.57 8.87 -8.94
CA TRP A 425 -2.10 7.49 -8.77
C TRP A 425 -1.04 7.40 -7.69
N GLU A 426 -1.06 6.32 -6.91
CA GLU A 426 0.08 5.84 -6.14
C GLU A 426 0.58 4.53 -6.75
N VAL A 427 1.85 4.49 -7.12
CA VAL A 427 2.49 3.37 -7.82
C VAL A 427 3.74 2.94 -7.06
N SER A 428 3.83 1.65 -6.70
CA SER A 428 5.10 0.99 -6.44
C SER A 428 5.56 0.34 -7.73
N TRP A 429 6.77 0.67 -8.18
CA TRP A 429 7.30 0.21 -9.46
C TRP A 429 7.90 -1.21 -9.40
N GLY A 430 7.41 -2.01 -8.46
CA GLY A 430 7.74 -3.43 -8.36
C GLY A 430 9.20 -3.68 -8.00
N GLY A 431 9.92 -4.39 -8.86
CA GLY A 431 11.33 -4.71 -8.68
C GLY A 431 12.28 -3.52 -8.79
N ASP A 432 11.76 -2.29 -8.89
CA ASP A 432 12.50 -1.03 -8.87
C ASP A 432 12.37 -0.35 -7.50
N ASP A 433 13.30 0.53 -7.15
CA ASP A 433 13.39 1.14 -5.82
C ASP A 433 12.48 2.38 -5.65
N VAL A 434 11.57 2.65 -6.59
CA VAL A 434 10.71 3.84 -6.63
C VAL A 434 9.28 3.52 -6.17
N VAL A 435 8.80 4.34 -5.25
CA VAL A 435 7.38 4.51 -4.93
C VAL A 435 7.00 5.95 -5.24
N GLY A 436 5.97 6.17 -6.07
CA GLY A 436 5.62 7.52 -6.50
C GLY A 436 4.12 7.80 -6.58
N GLN A 437 3.77 9.09 -6.54
CA GLN A 437 2.43 9.56 -6.85
C GLN A 437 2.47 10.39 -8.13
N TYR A 438 1.48 10.18 -8.98
CA TYR A 438 1.40 10.75 -10.32
C TYR A 438 0.03 11.35 -10.56
N GLY A 439 0.00 12.52 -11.17
CA GLY A 439 -1.23 13.10 -11.66
C GLY A 439 -1.92 12.21 -12.71
N ALA A 440 -3.20 12.47 -12.95
CA ALA A 440 -3.97 11.74 -13.95
C ALA A 440 -3.36 11.78 -15.37
N ASP A 441 -2.50 12.76 -15.65
CA ASP A 441 -1.77 12.93 -16.91
C ASP A 441 -0.38 12.25 -16.91
N GLY A 442 -0.03 11.56 -15.83
CA GLY A 442 1.27 10.91 -15.65
C GLY A 442 2.39 11.83 -15.12
N THR A 443 2.09 13.09 -14.81
CA THR A 443 3.09 14.00 -14.22
C THR A 443 3.51 13.49 -12.83
N PRO A 444 4.81 13.28 -12.55
CA PRO A 444 5.28 12.94 -11.23
C PRO A 444 5.00 14.09 -10.24
N LEU A 445 4.32 13.78 -9.14
CA LEU A 445 3.98 14.74 -8.07
C LEU A 445 4.87 14.53 -6.84
N PHE A 446 5.15 13.27 -6.55
CA PHE A 446 5.91 12.83 -5.40
C PHE A 446 6.62 11.51 -5.72
N GLN A 447 7.85 11.37 -5.27
CA GLN A 447 8.60 10.12 -5.39
C GLN A 447 9.47 9.90 -4.16
N MET A 448 9.44 8.68 -3.64
CA MET A 448 10.41 8.12 -2.69
C MET A 448 11.26 7.10 -3.44
N THR A 449 12.58 7.25 -3.37
CA THR A 449 13.53 6.29 -3.92
C THR A 449 14.31 5.67 -2.78
N PHE A 450 14.21 4.37 -2.60
CA PHE A 450 14.92 3.60 -1.58
C PHE A 450 16.23 3.06 -2.16
N ASP A 451 17.35 3.28 -1.46
CA ASP A 451 18.69 2.93 -1.99
C ASP A 451 18.84 1.42 -2.25
N GLY A 452 18.53 0.99 -3.48
CA GLY A 452 18.61 -0.39 -3.95
C GLY A 452 17.63 -1.36 -3.26
N LEU A 453 16.61 -0.87 -2.58
CA LEU A 453 15.55 -1.67 -1.96
C LEU A 453 14.22 -1.34 -2.62
N PHE A 454 13.36 -2.32 -2.84
CA PHE A 454 12.03 -2.09 -3.36
C PHE A 454 10.95 -2.53 -2.37
N SER A 455 9.77 -1.98 -2.50
CA SER A 455 8.58 -2.38 -1.73
C SER A 455 7.74 -3.35 -2.54
N TYR A 456 7.28 -4.43 -1.90
CA TYR A 456 6.36 -5.34 -2.58
C TYR A 456 5.15 -4.60 -3.16
N ARG A 457 4.55 -3.71 -2.35
CA ARG A 457 3.48 -2.77 -2.75
C ARG A 457 3.66 -1.44 -2.02
N ALA A 458 3.01 -0.41 -2.53
CA ALA A 458 2.68 0.81 -1.82
C ALA A 458 1.16 0.90 -1.67
N VAL A 459 0.68 1.05 -0.43
CA VAL A 459 -0.76 1.03 -0.14
C VAL A 459 -1.17 2.37 0.45
N PRO A 460 -1.94 3.19 -0.29
CA PRO A 460 -2.45 4.45 0.23
C PRO A 460 -3.51 4.21 1.30
N VAL A 461 -3.44 5.00 2.37
CA VAL A 461 -4.38 4.97 3.49
C VAL A 461 -4.77 6.37 3.85
N ALA A 462 -6.07 6.67 3.81
CA ALA A 462 -6.56 7.99 4.20
C ALA A 462 -6.31 8.27 5.70
N GLU A 463 -5.85 9.48 6.03
CA GLU A 463 -5.63 9.92 7.43
C GLU A 463 -6.91 9.84 8.29
N SER A 464 -8.09 9.86 7.68
CA SER A 464 -9.37 9.66 8.37
C SER A 464 -9.55 8.24 8.95
N LEU A 465 -8.80 7.27 8.45
CA LEU A 465 -8.80 5.88 8.94
C LEU A 465 -7.69 5.63 9.96
N LEU A 466 -6.64 6.45 9.97
CA LEU A 466 -5.47 6.27 10.81
C LEU A 466 -4.81 7.63 11.08
N SER A 467 -5.01 8.19 12.26
CA SER A 467 -4.52 9.51 12.59
C SER A 467 -3.03 9.53 12.95
N ALA A 468 -2.34 10.66 12.69
CA ALA A 468 -0.96 10.89 13.12
C ALA A 468 -0.78 10.71 14.65
N ALA A 469 -1.80 11.02 15.44
CA ALA A 469 -1.75 10.84 16.89
C ALA A 469 -1.70 9.36 17.28
N GLU A 470 -2.45 8.48 16.60
CA GLU A 470 -2.42 7.04 16.82
C GLU A 470 -1.07 6.44 16.40
N LEU A 471 -0.51 6.86 15.27
CA LEU A 471 0.81 6.43 14.81
C LEU A 471 1.90 6.80 15.81
N ARG A 472 1.92 8.06 16.28
CA ARG A 472 2.87 8.53 17.28
C ARG A 472 2.74 7.79 18.60
N ALA A 473 1.51 7.58 19.08
CA ALA A 473 1.25 6.84 20.31
C ALA A 473 1.72 5.39 20.22
N GLY A 474 1.52 4.76 19.05
CA GLY A 474 2.05 3.43 18.77
C GLY A 474 3.57 3.36 18.87
N MET A 475 4.26 4.29 18.22
CA MET A 475 5.73 4.39 18.29
C MET A 475 6.22 4.64 19.71
N ASP A 476 5.59 5.56 20.45
CA ASP A 476 5.96 5.85 21.85
C ASP A 476 5.81 4.61 22.75
N ALA A 477 4.76 3.82 22.52
CA ALA A 477 4.53 2.57 23.23
C ALA A 477 5.56 1.49 22.86
N MET A 478 6.01 1.43 21.60
CA MET A 478 7.09 0.51 21.19
C MET A 478 8.43 0.94 21.82
N ALA A 479 8.79 2.20 21.74
CA ALA A 479 10.03 2.72 22.35
C ALA A 479 10.10 2.44 23.85
N ALA A 480 8.97 2.60 24.57
CA ALA A 480 8.90 2.32 26.01
C ALA A 480 9.16 0.85 26.37
N LYS A 481 8.89 -0.09 25.46
CA LYS A 481 9.16 -1.55 25.67
C LYS A 481 10.64 -1.90 25.51
N VAL A 482 11.36 -1.15 24.68
CA VAL A 482 12.80 -1.38 24.41
C VAL A 482 13.67 -0.70 25.46
N ALA A 483 13.18 0.37 26.09
CA ALA A 483 13.92 1.06 27.15
C ALA A 483 14.19 0.11 28.33
N PRO A 484 15.44 -0.05 28.80
CA PRO A 484 15.71 -0.85 29.98
C PRO A 484 14.92 -0.26 31.16
N ALA A 485 14.15 -1.11 31.85
CA ALA A 485 13.43 -0.70 33.06
C ALA A 485 14.39 0.11 33.94
N ALA A 486 14.09 1.39 34.14
CA ALA A 486 14.88 2.24 35.01
C ALA A 486 14.93 1.59 36.40
N ARG A 487 16.11 1.10 36.80
CA ARG A 487 16.35 0.52 38.11
C ARG A 487 16.42 1.63 39.17
#